data_0d1e143411713d588c6b9716eeef657b
#
_entry.id   0d1e143411713d588c6b9716eeef657b
#
_cell.length_a   1.000
_cell.length_b   1.000
_cell.length_c   1.000
_cell.angle_alpha   90.00
_cell.angle_beta   90.00
_cell.angle_gamma   90.00
#
_symmetry.space_group_name_H-M   'P 1'
#
loop_
_entity.id
_entity.type
_entity.pdbx_description
1 polymer ?
#
loop_
_entity_poly.entity_id
_entity_poly.type
_entity_poly.pdbx_seq_one_letter_code
_entity_poly.pdbx_strand_id
1 'polypeptide(L)' 'MWYKIRARDNRMNRPDGFVLTFHLFAENQAEAINILTAQGFTEIKILDEYEEHDHSWLEK' A
#
# COMPACT_ATOMS: atom_id res chain seq x y z
N MET A 1 0.85 -1.30 12.67
CA MET A 1 0.72 -2.52 11.88
C MET A 1 1.19 -2.29 10.46
N TRP A 2 1.88 -3.25 9.92
CA TRP A 2 2.38 -3.15 8.56
C TRP A 2 1.42 -3.81 7.59
N TYR A 3 1.21 -3.18 6.46
CA TYR A 3 0.31 -3.69 5.45
C TYR A 3 1.03 -3.84 4.12
N LYS A 4 0.85 -4.99 3.49
CA LYS A 4 1.29 -5.19 2.13
C LYS A 4 0.12 -4.80 1.23
N ILE A 5 0.33 -3.81 0.40
CA ILE A 5 -0.77 -3.18 -0.33
C ILE A 5 -0.46 -3.13 -1.81
N ARG A 6 -1.48 -3.38 -2.59
CA ARG A 6 -1.41 -3.22 -4.03
C ARG A 6 -2.37 -2.10 -4.42
N ALA A 7 -1.88 -1.14 -5.16
CA ALA A 7 -2.69 0.01 -5.53
C ALA A 7 -2.28 0.53 -6.89
N ARG A 8 -3.19 1.23 -7.52
CA ARG A 8 -2.94 1.86 -8.82
C ARG A 8 -2.59 3.32 -8.59
N ASP A 9 -1.50 3.74 -9.19
CA ASP A 9 -1.04 5.12 -9.08
C ASP A 9 -1.54 5.91 -10.28
N ASN A 10 -2.53 6.75 -10.04
CA ASN A 10 -3.13 7.54 -11.10
C ASN A 10 -2.47 8.88 -11.28
N ARG A 11 -1.42 9.16 -10.52
CA ARG A 11 -0.69 10.41 -10.70
C ARG A 11 0.17 10.36 -11.96
N MET A 12 0.52 9.17 -12.38
CA MET A 12 1.24 9.01 -13.63
C MET A 12 0.26 9.20 -14.78
N ASN A 13 0.64 10.00 -15.72
CA ASN A 13 -0.24 10.31 -16.83
C ASN A 13 -0.20 9.19 -17.86
N ARG A 14 -0.74 8.04 -17.49
CA ARG A 14 -0.74 6.86 -18.33
C ARG A 14 -2.15 6.32 -18.48
N PRO A 15 -2.48 5.75 -19.62
CA PRO A 15 -3.85 5.27 -19.85
C PRO A 15 -4.29 4.20 -18.88
N ASP A 16 -3.40 3.25 -18.55
CA ASP A 16 -3.77 2.14 -17.68
C ASP A 16 -3.21 2.30 -16.28
N GLY A 17 -2.60 3.43 -15.99
CA GLY A 17 -2.07 3.68 -14.67
C GLY A 17 -0.86 2.82 -14.36
N PHE A 18 -0.49 2.82 -13.11
CA PHE A 18 0.69 2.12 -12.64
C PHE A 18 0.30 1.33 -11.41
N VAL A 19 0.40 0.02 -11.48
CA VAL A 19 0.05 -0.83 -10.34
C VAL A 19 1.31 -1.16 -9.57
N LEU A 20 1.29 -0.83 -8.29
CA LEU A 20 2.44 -1.01 -7.41
C LEU A 20 2.08 -1.90 -6.25
N THR A 21 3.05 -2.64 -5.76
CA THR A 21 2.92 -3.41 -4.53
C THR A 21 4.00 -2.91 -3.57
N PHE A 22 3.58 -2.56 -2.36
CA PHE A 22 4.52 -1.99 -1.40
C PHE A 22 4.02 -2.24 0.02
N HIS A 23 4.83 -1.84 0.98
CA HIS A 23 4.49 -2.00 2.38
C HIS A 23 4.29 -0.63 3.00
N LEU A 24 3.30 -0.53 3.86
CA LEU A 24 2.95 0.73 4.51
C LEU A 24 2.62 0.46 5.97
N PHE A 25 3.12 1.31 6.83
CA PHE A 25 2.78 1.25 8.25
C PHE A 25 1.59 2.16 8.54
N ALA A 26 0.60 1.62 9.22
CA ALA A 26 -0.56 2.38 9.62
C ALA A 26 -1.19 1.71 10.83
N GLU A 27 -2.07 2.42 11.51
CA GLU A 27 -2.69 1.88 12.72
C GLU A 27 -3.75 0.84 12.40
N ASN A 28 -4.43 1.01 11.28
CA ASN A 28 -5.43 0.05 10.86
C ASN A 28 -5.61 0.17 9.37
N GLN A 29 -6.47 -0.70 8.82
CA GLN A 29 -6.67 -0.73 7.37
C GLN A 29 -7.29 0.57 6.87
N ALA A 30 -8.23 1.12 7.61
CA ALA A 30 -8.87 2.35 7.17
C ALA A 30 -7.86 3.48 7.06
N GLU A 31 -6.95 3.56 8.01
CA GLU A 31 -5.93 4.60 7.94
C GLU A 31 -5.00 4.39 6.75
N ALA A 32 -4.62 3.14 6.51
CA ALA A 32 -3.75 2.85 5.36
C ALA A 32 -4.42 3.30 4.07
N ILE A 33 -5.69 2.99 3.92
CA ILE A 33 -6.42 3.37 2.71
C ILE A 33 -6.52 4.88 2.62
N ASN A 34 -6.78 5.55 3.73
CA ASN A 34 -6.88 7.01 3.72
C ASN A 34 -5.57 7.66 3.31
N ILE A 35 -4.46 7.16 3.82
CA ILE A 35 -3.15 7.69 3.47
C ILE A 35 -2.93 7.58 1.97
N LEU A 36 -3.22 6.43 1.42
CA LEU A 36 -2.96 6.20 0.00
C LEU A 36 -3.92 6.97 -0.88
N THR A 37 -5.18 7.08 -0.46
CA THR A 37 -6.13 7.89 -1.20
C THR A 37 -5.69 9.34 -1.25
N ALA A 38 -5.17 9.84 -0.15
CA ALA A 38 -4.68 11.22 -0.12
C ALA A 38 -3.47 11.39 -1.02
N GLN A 39 -2.72 10.33 -1.27
CA GLN A 39 -1.57 10.39 -2.15
C GLN A 39 -1.94 10.24 -3.63
N GLY A 40 -3.17 9.93 -3.93
CA GLY A 40 -3.60 9.81 -5.32
C GLY A 40 -3.71 8.37 -5.80
N PHE A 41 -3.60 7.40 -4.92
CA PHE A 41 -3.76 6.01 -5.31
C PHE A 41 -5.23 5.63 -5.38
N THR A 42 -5.53 4.68 -6.25
CA THR A 42 -6.87 4.11 -6.37
C THR A 42 -6.77 2.60 -6.44
N GLU A 43 -7.92 1.94 -6.41
CA GLU A 43 -7.98 0.48 -6.47
C GLU A 43 -7.05 -0.14 -5.43
N ILE A 44 -7.18 0.36 -4.22
CA ILE A 44 -6.29 -0.05 -3.13
C ILE A 44 -6.75 -1.38 -2.59
N LYS A 45 -5.83 -2.33 -2.51
CA LYS A 45 -6.14 -3.66 -2.02
C LYS A 45 -5.09 -4.07 -1.01
N ILE A 46 -5.54 -4.47 0.16
CA ILE A 46 -4.64 -4.95 1.20
C ILE A 46 -4.44 -6.43 1.00
N LEU A 47 -3.20 -6.82 0.75
CA LEU A 47 -2.87 -8.20 0.45
C LEU A 47 -2.50 -8.98 1.72
N ASP A 48 -1.87 -8.30 2.67
CA ASP A 48 -1.42 -8.97 3.87
C ASP A 48 -1.21 -7.92 4.96
N GLU A 49 -1.12 -8.37 6.19
CA GLU A 49 -0.86 -7.46 7.29
C GLU A 49 0.02 -8.15 8.32
N TYR A 50 0.92 -7.38 8.91
CA TYR A 50 1.89 -7.87 9.86
C TYR A 50 1.79 -7.05 11.12
N GLU A 51 1.65 -7.71 12.24
CA GLU A 51 1.44 -7.02 13.48
C GLU A 51 2.69 -6.32 13.96
N GLU A 52 3.83 -6.95 13.78
CA GLU A 52 5.08 -6.43 14.26
C GLU A 52 6.05 -6.34 13.11
N HIS A 53 7.19 -5.78 13.41
CA HIS A 53 8.22 -5.70 12.42
C HIS A 53 8.96 -7.00 12.35
N ASP A 54 8.38 -7.94 11.68
CA ASP A 54 9.10 -9.10 11.24
C ASP A 54 9.81 -8.68 9.98
N HIS A 55 11.11 -8.51 10.09
CA HIS A 55 11.88 -7.95 8.99
C HIS A 55 12.30 -8.97 7.97
N SER A 56 11.76 -10.16 8.05
CA SER A 56 12.20 -11.21 7.14
C SER A 56 11.98 -10.81 5.67
N TRP A 57 10.97 -10.01 5.40
CA TRP A 57 10.72 -9.58 4.03
C TRP A 57 11.55 -8.37 3.63
N LEU A 58 12.28 -7.80 4.57
CA LEU A 58 13.17 -6.68 4.29
C LEU A 58 14.61 -7.10 4.13
N GLU A 59 14.97 -8.18 4.75
CA GLU A 59 16.36 -8.60 4.83
C GLU A 59 16.78 -9.53 3.73
N LYS A 60 16.22 -9.38 2.61
CA LYS A 60 16.61 -10.26 1.51
C LYS A 60 17.80 -9.75 0.74
#